data_b2f73e20f457858db3321c3dbd4e8aed
#
_entry.id   b2f73e20f457858db3321c3dbd4e8aed
#
_cell.length_a   1.000
_cell.length_b   1.000
_cell.length_c   1.000
_cell.angle_alpha   90.00
_cell.angle_beta   90.00
_cell.angle_gamma   90.00
#
_symmetry.space_group_name_H-M   'P 1'
#
loop_
_entity.id
_entity.type
_entity.pdbx_description
1 polymer ?
#
loop_
_entity_poly.entity_id
_entity_poly.type
_entity_poly.pdbx_seq_one_letter_code
_entity_poly.pdbx_strand_id
1 'polypeptide(L)'
;MPKKSQSKTQGQVTSQIPVGSRILEALTEAEIAQLFDELFNVLSREQRESAFDQLPGDTQETLNQIIAPPQTVDQKNISKAQPASLAKLAQSWSELWGEWNQIIWQASQEEGKYIVQEVSWEEPYFDDCTFVEDLEAVAQKMKPLVKIAFENGFSNDDGFAASLLSAESEISNGIPDWMEIANGIHVEGATTSCLLEWEWLLVQSQRQDGFKLAQKIREWEEKFTDTSLDDDAVIDFFSNLPDVQKKLVLDGMTANRESKGWKYDLENTYSYWHILYMELMQQFATPEVYLSNLRATISQQWQNGLPVIEDLLTKQEYRESLIVIQETLDALLKNKQDKNPWTPENSLLFVTLGGFSYDPGNGEKQKTLLRYYQQAVRELGEIERANALEIQQIAFECCYDWSRMFKAFAEIPVSKNTQQALFTYWRESIIKRGTPYRYSDFYTNTKAVDTWWLHWLLDSITTEEKGHTWFRQQIIEWLENLPGDPAQLGREYNVIHLLTRDLTQIKYQGKSPLPKFYEVVIQSNQLSTPDDISRRMYLQEYAPPDLWERVMAYWKANLHNFVPLPEASQNSDYTKNAQWMSALKELAPENYQSLLSQWKVQHKRRSNLWKAMKNLGLT
;
A
#
# COMPACT_ATOMS: atom_id res chain seq x y z
N MET A 1 25.36 43.58 66.90
CA MET A 1 26.20 42.37 66.93
C MET A 1 25.49 41.29 67.72
N PRO A 2 25.21 40.12 67.20
CA PRO A 2 26.14 39.05 66.93
C PRO A 2 25.93 38.24 65.67
N LYS A 3 27.01 37.70 65.19
CA LYS A 3 27.48 36.56 64.45
C LYS A 3 26.48 35.71 63.60
N LYS A 4 26.77 35.74 62.30
CA LYS A 4 26.37 34.77 61.26
C LYS A 4 26.94 33.38 61.57
N SER A 5 26.09 32.35 61.45
CA SER A 5 26.52 30.97 61.19
C SER A 5 26.09 30.57 59.71
N GLN A 6 27.09 30.28 58.92
CA GLN A 6 26.91 29.70 57.60
C GLN A 6 26.64 28.20 57.73
N SER A 7 25.50 27.73 57.29
CA SER A 7 25.28 26.30 57.01
C SER A 7 25.56 26.03 55.55
N LYS A 8 26.60 25.28 55.28
CA LYS A 8 26.86 24.69 53.96
C LYS A 8 25.81 23.62 53.67
N THR A 9 24.91 23.90 52.75
CA THR A 9 24.05 22.86 52.14
C THR A 9 24.87 22.21 51.04
N GLN A 10 25.32 20.99 51.26
CA GLN A 10 25.82 20.11 50.20
C GLN A 10 24.64 19.77 49.26
N GLY A 11 24.67 20.31 48.04
CA GLY A 11 23.80 19.88 46.98
C GLY A 11 24.16 18.46 46.54
N GLN A 12 23.29 17.51 46.80
CA GLN A 12 23.32 16.22 46.12
C GLN A 12 23.08 16.45 44.65
N VAL A 13 24.12 16.28 43.84
CA VAL A 13 24.00 16.12 42.39
C VAL A 13 23.42 14.73 42.15
N THR A 14 22.12 14.66 42.05
CA THR A 14 21.45 13.48 41.47
C THR A 14 21.86 13.44 40.01
N SER A 15 22.78 12.57 39.65
CA SER A 15 23.09 12.23 38.28
C SER A 15 21.81 11.67 37.65
N GLN A 16 21.13 12.47 36.84
CA GLN A 16 20.01 11.97 36.05
C GLN A 16 20.58 10.97 35.05
N ILE A 17 20.17 9.71 35.17
CA ILE A 17 20.49 8.68 34.19
C ILE A 17 20.00 9.18 32.81
N PRO A 18 20.84 9.19 31.77
CA PRO A 18 20.43 9.61 30.44
C PRO A 18 19.20 8.84 29.95
N VAL A 19 18.32 9.52 29.23
CA VAL A 19 17.04 8.92 28.73
C VAL A 19 17.31 7.65 27.95
N GLY A 20 18.37 7.61 27.14
CA GLY A 20 18.77 6.43 26.37
C GLY A 20 19.05 5.20 27.24
N SER A 21 19.76 5.38 28.40
CA SER A 21 20.03 4.26 29.31
C SER A 21 18.76 3.65 29.90
N ARG A 22 17.74 4.48 30.18
CA ARG A 22 16.44 3.99 30.68
C ARG A 22 15.64 3.23 29.64
N ILE A 23 15.76 3.63 28.37
CA ILE A 23 15.12 2.93 27.25
C ILE A 23 15.78 1.57 27.07
N LEU A 24 17.13 1.52 27.09
CA LEU A 24 17.88 0.27 26.93
C LEU A 24 17.63 -0.74 28.07
N GLU A 25 17.40 -0.26 29.31
CA GLU A 25 17.07 -1.13 30.44
C GLU A 25 15.64 -1.71 30.37
N ALA A 26 14.75 -1.09 29.57
CA ALA A 26 13.35 -1.49 29.45
C ALA A 26 13.04 -2.39 28.24
N LEU A 27 13.97 -2.53 27.32
CA LEU A 27 13.78 -3.26 26.06
C LEU A 27 14.60 -4.55 26.03
N THR A 28 14.10 -5.54 25.31
CA THR A 28 14.85 -6.76 24.97
C THR A 28 15.89 -6.48 23.89
N GLU A 29 16.90 -7.34 23.75
CA GLU A 29 17.93 -7.21 22.70
C GLU A 29 17.33 -7.12 21.29
N ALA A 30 16.27 -7.88 20.99
CA ALA A 30 15.58 -7.82 19.71
C ALA A 30 14.87 -6.48 19.48
N GLU A 31 14.21 -5.93 20.51
CA GLU A 31 13.56 -4.62 20.44
C GLU A 31 14.57 -3.48 20.33
N ILE A 32 15.74 -3.63 20.95
CA ILE A 32 16.85 -2.66 20.82
C ILE A 32 17.38 -2.68 19.38
N ALA A 33 17.57 -3.85 18.79
CA ALA A 33 18.02 -3.99 17.41
C ALA A 33 17.02 -3.35 16.44
N GLN A 34 15.73 -3.65 16.59
CA GLN A 34 14.68 -3.06 15.76
C GLN A 34 14.59 -1.54 15.93
N LEU A 35 14.65 -1.04 17.15
CA LEU A 35 14.66 0.42 17.42
C LEU A 35 15.88 1.08 16.78
N PHE A 36 17.04 0.43 16.82
CA PHE A 36 18.26 0.94 16.22
C PHE A 36 18.14 1.00 14.70
N ASP A 37 17.63 -0.04 14.07
CA ASP A 37 17.40 -0.09 12.61
C ASP A 37 16.43 1.01 12.16
N GLU A 38 15.31 1.18 12.87
CA GLU A 38 14.34 2.24 12.58
C GLU A 38 14.94 3.64 12.74
N LEU A 39 15.69 3.89 13.82
CA LEU A 39 16.37 5.17 14.05
C LEU A 39 17.44 5.43 12.99
N PHE A 40 18.21 4.41 12.64
CA PHE A 40 19.26 4.52 11.64
C PHE A 40 18.70 4.85 10.26
N ASN A 41 17.55 4.28 9.90
CA ASN A 41 16.89 4.56 8.63
C ASN A 41 16.26 5.96 8.54
N VAL A 42 15.88 6.56 9.67
CA VAL A 42 15.30 7.92 9.71
C VAL A 42 16.38 9.02 9.66
N LEU A 43 17.62 8.73 10.10
CA LEU A 43 18.69 9.71 10.13
C LEU A 43 19.27 9.96 8.72
N SER A 44 19.50 11.23 8.38
CA SER A 44 20.25 11.57 7.17
C SER A 44 21.71 11.09 7.27
N ARG A 45 22.39 10.98 6.12
CA ARG A 45 23.80 10.58 6.08
C ARG A 45 24.68 11.46 6.99
N GLU A 46 24.50 12.77 6.93
CA GLU A 46 25.25 13.72 7.76
C GLU A 46 24.98 13.55 9.26
N GLN A 47 23.74 13.22 9.62
CA GLN A 47 23.37 12.94 11.01
C GLN A 47 23.99 11.62 11.51
N ARG A 48 24.08 10.60 10.65
CA ARG A 48 24.74 9.33 10.95
C ARG A 48 26.24 9.53 11.16
N GLU A 49 26.89 10.26 10.26
CA GLU A 49 28.32 10.61 10.37
C GLU A 49 28.60 11.41 11.64
N SER A 50 27.80 12.44 11.93
CA SER A 50 27.93 13.24 13.16
C SER A 50 27.70 12.44 14.44
N ALA A 51 26.76 11.50 14.45
CA ALA A 51 26.52 10.62 15.58
C ALA A 51 27.69 9.64 15.78
N PHE A 52 28.25 9.13 14.70
CA PHE A 52 29.40 8.23 14.70
C PHE A 52 30.65 8.90 15.26
N ASP A 53 30.92 10.15 14.88
CA ASP A 53 32.07 10.94 15.36
C ASP A 53 32.01 11.25 16.86
N GLN A 54 30.83 11.17 17.47
CA GLN A 54 30.64 11.37 18.91
C GLN A 54 30.84 10.10 19.75
N LEU A 55 31.02 8.95 19.14
CA LEU A 55 31.27 7.70 19.86
C LEU A 55 32.71 7.62 20.37
N PRO A 56 32.96 6.87 21.45
CA PRO A 56 34.31 6.55 21.90
C PRO A 56 35.12 5.87 20.78
N GLY A 57 36.43 6.18 20.70
CA GLY A 57 37.30 5.70 19.63
C GLY A 57 37.31 4.18 19.45
N ASP A 58 37.32 3.42 20.53
CA ASP A 58 37.26 1.95 20.55
C ASP A 58 35.92 1.42 19.97
N THR A 59 34.82 2.16 20.20
CA THR A 59 33.50 1.84 19.64
C THR A 59 33.45 2.19 18.17
N GLN A 60 34.06 3.31 17.74
CA GLN A 60 34.19 3.66 16.33
C GLN A 60 35.03 2.62 15.57
N GLU A 61 36.15 2.14 16.16
CA GLU A 61 36.95 1.07 15.56
C GLU A 61 36.14 -0.22 15.40
N THR A 62 35.37 -0.62 16.43
CA THR A 62 34.54 -1.83 16.39
C THR A 62 33.42 -1.68 15.35
N LEU A 63 32.73 -0.55 15.31
CA LEU A 63 31.68 -0.29 14.32
C LEU A 63 32.24 -0.17 12.92
N ASN A 64 33.41 0.43 12.74
CA ASN A 64 34.11 0.45 11.46
C ASN A 64 34.50 -0.96 10.96
N GLN A 65 34.75 -1.90 11.86
CA GLN A 65 34.98 -3.30 11.49
C GLN A 65 33.69 -4.04 11.11
N ILE A 66 32.54 -3.62 11.67
CA ILE A 66 31.22 -4.24 11.41
C ILE A 66 30.52 -3.57 10.22
N ILE A 67 30.57 -2.24 10.14
CA ILE A 67 29.85 -1.43 9.13
C ILE A 67 30.72 -1.19 7.88
N ALA A 68 32.06 -1.32 8.03
CA ALA A 68 32.88 -1.31 6.83
C ALA A 68 32.35 -2.39 5.89
N PRO A 69 32.00 -2.04 4.63
CA PRO A 69 31.88 -3.06 3.61
C PRO A 69 33.14 -3.91 3.72
N PRO A 70 33.04 -5.26 3.61
CA PRO A 70 34.17 -6.15 3.81
C PRO A 70 35.35 -5.49 3.14
N GLN A 71 36.33 -5.08 3.93
CA GLN A 71 37.36 -4.15 3.50
C GLN A 71 37.82 -4.60 2.13
N THR A 72 37.66 -3.75 1.14
CA THR A 72 38.39 -3.89 -0.12
C THR A 72 39.82 -4.07 0.34
N VAL A 73 40.27 -5.31 0.24
CA VAL A 73 41.60 -5.72 0.70
C VAL A 73 42.55 -4.70 0.10
N ASP A 74 43.15 -3.90 0.98
CA ASP A 74 43.91 -2.71 0.59
C ASP A 74 44.86 -3.12 -0.53
N GLN A 75 44.76 -2.57 -1.73
CA GLN A 75 45.59 -2.94 -2.89
C GLN A 75 47.10 -2.87 -2.58
N LYS A 76 47.46 -2.08 -1.55
CA LYS A 76 48.82 -2.04 -1.01
C LYS A 76 49.23 -3.30 -0.25
N ASN A 77 48.28 -4.06 0.29
CA ASN A 77 48.56 -5.32 0.98
C ASN A 77 48.50 -6.53 0.07
N ILE A 78 47.73 -6.49 -1.02
CA ILE A 78 47.70 -7.58 -2.03
C ILE A 78 49.01 -7.67 -2.82
N SER A 79 49.65 -6.53 -3.13
CA SER A 79 50.95 -6.50 -3.79
C SER A 79 52.10 -7.08 -2.93
N LYS A 80 51.82 -7.40 -1.65
CA LYS A 80 52.74 -8.06 -0.74
C LYS A 80 52.22 -9.40 -0.21
N ALA A 81 51.10 -9.92 -0.78
CA ALA A 81 50.64 -11.26 -0.44
C ALA A 81 51.75 -12.26 -0.74
N GLN A 82 52.13 -13.05 0.24
CA GLN A 82 53.14 -14.10 0.07
C GLN A 82 52.66 -15.10 -1.00
N PRO A 83 53.54 -15.64 -1.86
CA PRO A 83 53.19 -16.61 -2.90
C PRO A 83 52.27 -17.76 -2.44
N ALA A 84 52.44 -18.20 -1.16
CA ALA A 84 51.60 -19.21 -0.54
C ALA A 84 50.13 -18.78 -0.32
N SER A 85 49.85 -17.49 -0.12
CA SER A 85 48.48 -16.98 0.03
C SER A 85 47.74 -16.84 -1.29
N LEU A 86 48.42 -16.43 -2.34
CA LEU A 86 47.89 -16.39 -3.70
C LEU A 86 47.59 -17.80 -4.25
N ALA A 87 48.47 -18.77 -3.99
CA ALA A 87 48.22 -20.16 -4.37
C ALA A 87 46.97 -20.74 -3.68
N LYS A 88 46.75 -20.42 -2.41
CA LYS A 88 45.54 -20.81 -1.69
C LYS A 88 44.28 -20.16 -2.27
N LEU A 89 44.34 -18.89 -2.63
CA LEU A 89 43.21 -18.18 -3.24
C LEU A 89 42.89 -18.75 -4.63
N ALA A 90 43.94 -19.05 -5.45
CA ALA A 90 43.77 -19.69 -6.75
C ALA A 90 43.15 -21.08 -6.63
N GLN A 91 43.56 -21.85 -5.62
CA GLN A 91 42.93 -23.14 -5.33
C GLN A 91 41.45 -22.97 -4.95
N SER A 92 41.13 -22.06 -4.02
CA SER A 92 39.74 -21.79 -3.63
C SER A 92 38.89 -21.35 -4.82
N TRP A 93 39.41 -20.49 -5.69
CA TRP A 93 38.73 -20.11 -6.92
C TRP A 93 38.47 -21.30 -7.84
N SER A 94 39.48 -22.12 -8.07
CA SER A 94 39.37 -23.29 -8.94
C SER A 94 38.34 -24.32 -8.41
N GLU A 95 38.26 -24.51 -7.09
CA GLU A 95 37.29 -25.37 -6.46
C GLU A 95 35.87 -24.83 -6.66
N LEU A 96 35.63 -23.52 -6.39
CA LEU A 96 34.33 -22.88 -6.57
C LEU A 96 33.92 -22.82 -8.05
N TRP A 97 34.84 -22.53 -8.95
CA TRP A 97 34.58 -22.54 -10.40
C TRP A 97 34.23 -23.93 -10.91
N GLY A 98 34.87 -24.96 -10.34
CA GLY A 98 34.53 -26.35 -10.60
C GLY A 98 33.12 -26.70 -10.10
N GLU A 99 32.74 -26.22 -8.91
CA GLU A 99 31.38 -26.39 -8.34
C GLU A 99 30.32 -25.68 -9.21
N TRP A 100 30.58 -24.44 -9.62
CA TRP A 100 29.74 -23.67 -10.54
C TRP A 100 29.48 -24.41 -11.86
N ASN A 101 30.55 -24.84 -12.55
CA ASN A 101 30.40 -25.57 -13.81
C ASN A 101 29.73 -26.93 -13.64
N GLN A 102 29.90 -27.58 -12.48
CA GLN A 102 29.21 -28.83 -12.17
C GLN A 102 27.71 -28.62 -12.02
N ILE A 103 27.26 -27.52 -11.40
CA ILE A 103 25.83 -27.16 -11.27
C ILE A 103 25.24 -26.98 -12.68
N ILE A 104 25.89 -26.20 -13.53
CA ILE A 104 25.47 -25.96 -14.90
C ILE A 104 25.41 -27.28 -15.71
N TRP A 105 26.43 -28.09 -15.60
CA TRP A 105 26.45 -29.38 -16.28
C TRP A 105 25.32 -30.31 -15.79
N GLN A 106 25.03 -30.33 -14.48
CA GLN A 106 23.91 -31.12 -13.94
C GLN A 106 22.56 -30.61 -14.44
N ALA A 107 22.40 -29.32 -14.65
CA ALA A 107 21.17 -28.72 -15.18
C ALA A 107 20.91 -29.13 -16.64
N SER A 108 21.97 -29.39 -17.44
CA SER A 108 21.85 -29.81 -18.83
C SER A 108 21.60 -31.32 -19.02
N GLN A 109 21.46 -32.09 -17.96
CA GLN A 109 21.25 -33.55 -18.06
C GLN A 109 19.76 -33.91 -18.02
N GLU A 110 19.27 -34.72 -18.96
CA GLU A 110 17.86 -35.17 -19.07
C GLU A 110 17.35 -35.89 -17.77
N GLU A 111 18.23 -36.54 -17.05
CA GLU A 111 17.94 -37.22 -15.77
C GLU A 111 18.75 -36.60 -14.62
N GLY A 112 18.98 -35.28 -14.68
CA GLY A 112 19.82 -34.53 -13.75
C GLY A 112 19.12 -34.21 -12.42
N LYS A 113 19.89 -33.62 -11.50
CA LYS A 113 19.45 -33.18 -10.17
C LYS A 113 18.21 -32.26 -10.21
N TYR A 114 18.08 -31.47 -11.26
CA TYR A 114 17.06 -30.46 -11.40
C TYR A 114 15.84 -30.91 -12.19
N ILE A 115 15.75 -32.17 -12.58
CA ILE A 115 14.53 -32.75 -13.15
C ILE A 115 13.76 -33.42 -12.03
N VAL A 116 12.63 -32.86 -11.65
CA VAL A 116 11.83 -33.29 -10.51
C VAL A 116 10.48 -33.85 -10.97
N GLN A 117 10.10 -34.98 -10.39
CA GLN A 117 8.77 -35.56 -10.52
C GLN A 117 8.19 -35.80 -9.14
N GLU A 118 7.25 -34.94 -8.71
CA GLU A 118 6.68 -35.01 -7.36
C GLU A 118 5.82 -36.26 -7.14
N VAL A 119 5.04 -36.63 -8.17
CA VAL A 119 4.18 -37.81 -8.15
C VAL A 119 4.24 -38.56 -9.49
N SER A 120 4.14 -39.88 -9.41
CA SER A 120 4.38 -40.78 -10.55
C SER A 120 3.43 -40.61 -11.76
N TRP A 121 2.37 -39.86 -11.64
CA TRP A 121 1.42 -39.59 -12.72
C TRP A 121 1.56 -38.16 -13.31
N GLU A 122 2.38 -37.29 -12.70
CA GLU A 122 2.68 -35.96 -13.22
C GLU A 122 3.89 -36.01 -14.14
N GLU A 123 3.91 -35.12 -15.11
CA GLU A 123 5.07 -34.95 -15.99
C GLU A 123 6.21 -34.30 -15.17
N PRO A 124 7.45 -34.77 -15.30
CA PRO A 124 8.58 -34.13 -14.65
C PRO A 124 8.74 -32.70 -15.16
N TYR A 125 9.26 -31.81 -14.30
CA TYR A 125 9.55 -30.42 -14.64
C TYR A 125 10.98 -30.06 -14.26
N PHE A 126 11.51 -29.02 -14.88
CA PHE A 126 12.79 -28.45 -14.52
C PHE A 126 12.61 -27.54 -13.28
N ASP A 127 13.32 -27.84 -12.19
CA ASP A 127 13.34 -27.08 -10.96
C ASP A 127 14.34 -25.90 -11.08
N ASP A 128 13.87 -24.82 -11.70
CA ASP A 128 14.59 -23.57 -11.88
C ASP A 128 14.96 -22.93 -10.54
N CYS A 129 14.10 -23.04 -9.54
CA CYS A 129 14.33 -22.48 -8.19
C CYS A 129 15.56 -23.12 -7.52
N THR A 130 15.60 -24.45 -7.44
CA THR A 130 16.76 -25.15 -6.84
C THR A 130 18.05 -24.92 -7.63
N PHE A 131 17.96 -24.82 -8.96
CA PHE A 131 19.12 -24.51 -9.79
C PHE A 131 19.68 -23.11 -9.49
N VAL A 132 18.81 -22.10 -9.39
CA VAL A 132 19.19 -20.73 -9.08
C VAL A 132 19.75 -20.61 -7.67
N GLU A 133 19.13 -21.28 -6.67
CA GLU A 133 19.62 -21.30 -5.29
C GLU A 133 21.03 -21.93 -5.19
N ASP A 134 21.29 -23.00 -5.91
CA ASP A 134 22.61 -23.64 -5.93
C ASP A 134 23.69 -22.72 -6.56
N LEU A 135 23.36 -22.06 -7.68
CA LEU A 135 24.27 -21.08 -8.30
C LEU A 135 24.55 -19.91 -7.35
N GLU A 136 23.51 -19.35 -6.72
CA GLU A 136 23.62 -18.27 -5.78
C GLU A 136 24.51 -18.63 -4.57
N ALA A 137 24.34 -19.83 -4.03
CA ALA A 137 25.17 -20.30 -2.91
C ALA A 137 26.67 -20.38 -3.24
N VAL A 138 27.02 -20.71 -4.48
CA VAL A 138 28.41 -20.70 -4.97
C VAL A 138 28.86 -19.27 -5.26
N ALA A 139 28.03 -18.47 -5.93
CA ALA A 139 28.31 -17.07 -6.26
C ALA A 139 28.60 -16.23 -5.01
N GLN A 140 27.86 -16.42 -3.92
CA GLN A 140 28.12 -15.79 -2.62
C GLN A 140 29.55 -15.99 -2.14
N LYS A 141 30.12 -17.18 -2.35
CA LYS A 141 31.51 -17.50 -1.97
C LYS A 141 32.52 -16.94 -2.98
N MET A 142 32.13 -16.86 -4.25
CA MET A 142 32.97 -16.35 -5.35
C MET A 142 33.07 -14.83 -5.37
N LYS A 143 32.01 -14.12 -5.02
CA LYS A 143 31.91 -12.66 -5.06
C LYS A 143 33.15 -11.93 -4.51
N PRO A 144 33.68 -12.23 -3.31
CA PRO A 144 34.89 -11.57 -2.79
C PRO A 144 36.18 -11.93 -3.55
N LEU A 145 36.16 -12.96 -4.37
CA LEU A 145 37.33 -13.47 -5.10
C LEU A 145 37.36 -13.03 -6.58
N VAL A 146 36.23 -12.59 -7.15
CA VAL A 146 36.10 -12.28 -8.60
C VAL A 146 37.23 -11.35 -9.08
N LYS A 147 37.40 -10.23 -8.39
CA LYS A 147 38.45 -9.27 -8.76
C LYS A 147 39.87 -9.84 -8.68
N ILE A 148 40.14 -10.58 -7.59
CA ILE A 148 41.46 -11.22 -7.38
C ILE A 148 41.70 -12.27 -8.45
N ALA A 149 40.71 -13.06 -8.79
CA ALA A 149 40.78 -14.10 -9.80
C ALA A 149 41.06 -13.47 -11.18
N PHE A 150 40.35 -12.42 -11.55
CA PHE A 150 40.55 -11.71 -12.81
C PHE A 150 41.94 -11.10 -12.91
N GLU A 151 42.37 -10.30 -11.90
CA GLU A 151 43.67 -9.59 -11.90
C GLU A 151 44.86 -10.54 -11.90
N ASN A 152 44.72 -11.75 -11.38
CA ASN A 152 45.81 -12.74 -11.34
C ASN A 152 45.67 -13.85 -12.38
N GLY A 153 44.65 -13.79 -13.24
CA GLY A 153 44.47 -14.76 -14.32
C GLY A 153 44.23 -16.19 -13.81
N PHE A 154 43.40 -16.34 -12.74
CA PHE A 154 43.12 -17.67 -12.17
C PHE A 154 42.22 -18.52 -13.08
N SER A 155 41.50 -17.90 -14.00
CA SER A 155 40.66 -18.55 -15.00
C SER A 155 41.06 -18.07 -16.40
N ASN A 156 41.10 -18.99 -17.34
CA ASN A 156 41.30 -18.69 -18.78
C ASN A 156 39.96 -18.63 -19.53
N ASP A 157 38.82 -18.81 -18.82
CA ASP A 157 37.49 -18.86 -19.41
C ASP A 157 36.94 -17.44 -19.62
N ASP A 158 35.97 -17.32 -20.54
CA ASP A 158 35.30 -16.04 -20.86
C ASP A 158 34.46 -15.50 -19.70
N GLY A 159 34.44 -16.20 -18.56
CA GLY A 159 33.81 -15.80 -17.30
C GLY A 159 32.35 -16.23 -17.15
N PHE A 160 31.69 -15.63 -16.16
CA PHE A 160 30.32 -16.03 -15.73
C PHE A 160 29.29 -15.89 -16.84
N ALA A 161 29.35 -14.79 -17.63
CA ALA A 161 28.41 -14.55 -18.70
C ALA A 161 28.42 -15.68 -19.73
N ALA A 162 29.60 -16.03 -20.26
CA ALA A 162 29.74 -17.08 -21.25
C ALA A 162 29.28 -18.44 -20.71
N SER A 163 29.58 -18.72 -19.45
CA SER A 163 29.16 -19.95 -18.77
C SER A 163 27.65 -20.06 -18.61
N LEU A 164 27.00 -18.98 -18.13
CA LEU A 164 25.53 -18.94 -17.98
C LEU A 164 24.81 -19.01 -19.33
N LEU A 165 25.32 -18.30 -20.33
CA LEU A 165 24.72 -18.22 -21.64
C LEU A 165 24.82 -19.52 -22.43
N SER A 166 25.96 -20.23 -22.31
CA SER A 166 26.09 -21.60 -22.85
C SER A 166 25.17 -22.57 -22.11
N ALA A 167 25.01 -22.38 -20.79
CA ALA A 167 24.12 -23.20 -19.98
C ALA A 167 22.67 -23.13 -20.43
N GLU A 168 22.14 -21.93 -20.67
CA GLU A 168 20.76 -21.77 -21.15
C GLU A 168 20.53 -22.54 -22.45
N SER A 169 21.45 -22.40 -23.39
CA SER A 169 21.37 -23.15 -24.66
C SER A 169 21.48 -24.66 -24.45
N GLU A 170 22.34 -25.13 -23.52
CA GLU A 170 22.52 -26.54 -23.22
C GLU A 170 21.34 -27.11 -22.44
N ILE A 171 20.78 -26.37 -21.47
CA ILE A 171 19.59 -26.73 -20.72
C ILE A 171 18.41 -26.83 -21.68
N SER A 172 18.18 -25.83 -22.51
CA SER A 172 17.08 -25.82 -23.49
C SER A 172 17.19 -26.96 -24.51
N ASN A 173 18.40 -27.37 -24.91
CA ASN A 173 18.62 -28.50 -25.80
C ASN A 173 18.56 -29.87 -25.07
N GLY A 174 18.81 -29.92 -23.78
CA GLY A 174 18.78 -31.14 -22.95
C GLY A 174 17.42 -31.46 -22.36
N ILE A 175 16.52 -30.51 -22.33
CA ILE A 175 15.13 -30.69 -21.88
C ILE A 175 14.31 -31.23 -23.05
N PRO A 176 13.46 -32.27 -22.86
CA PRO A 176 12.55 -32.73 -23.89
C PRO A 176 11.64 -31.60 -24.42
N ASP A 177 11.31 -31.60 -25.72
CA ASP A 177 10.48 -30.57 -26.38
C ASP A 177 9.13 -30.27 -25.69
N TRP A 178 8.66 -31.19 -24.86
CA TRP A 178 7.41 -31.06 -24.08
C TRP A 178 7.60 -30.46 -22.68
N MET A 179 8.83 -30.28 -22.23
CA MET A 179 9.17 -29.73 -20.93
C MET A 179 9.66 -28.30 -21.11
N GLU A 180 8.87 -27.31 -20.69
CA GLU A 180 9.26 -25.91 -20.73
C GLU A 180 9.92 -25.50 -19.41
N ILE A 181 10.89 -24.60 -19.46
CA ILE A 181 11.33 -23.83 -18.28
C ILE A 181 10.24 -22.81 -18.02
N ALA A 182 9.34 -23.11 -17.07
CA ALA A 182 8.04 -22.46 -16.93
C ALA A 182 8.12 -20.92 -16.71
N ASN A 183 9.22 -20.43 -16.09
CA ASN A 183 9.36 -19.01 -15.71
C ASN A 183 10.67 -18.37 -16.18
N GLY A 184 11.50 -19.10 -16.95
CA GLY A 184 12.85 -18.67 -17.25
C GLY A 184 13.80 -18.79 -16.05
N ILE A 185 15.07 -18.41 -16.25
CA ILE A 185 16.11 -18.46 -15.21
C ILE A 185 16.28 -17.04 -14.65
N HIS A 186 15.79 -16.80 -13.45
CA HIS A 186 16.02 -15.56 -12.72
C HIS A 186 17.23 -15.71 -11.81
N VAL A 187 18.38 -15.20 -12.22
CA VAL A 187 19.58 -15.26 -11.39
C VAL A 187 19.53 -14.23 -10.26
N GLU A 188 19.95 -14.64 -9.07
CA GLU A 188 19.89 -13.79 -7.88
C GLU A 188 21.07 -12.85 -7.71
N GLY A 189 21.05 -12.04 -6.65
CA GLY A 189 21.90 -10.88 -6.45
C GLY A 189 23.41 -11.15 -6.41
N ALA A 190 23.91 -12.26 -5.84
CA ALA A 190 25.34 -12.55 -5.83
C ALA A 190 25.82 -13.07 -7.20
N THR A 191 25.00 -13.88 -7.86
CA THR A 191 25.24 -14.35 -9.23
C THR A 191 25.33 -13.15 -10.19
N THR A 192 24.32 -12.28 -10.17
CA THR A 192 24.31 -11.03 -10.93
C THR A 192 25.54 -10.17 -10.60
N SER A 193 25.87 -9.99 -9.32
CA SER A 193 27.02 -9.20 -8.91
C SER A 193 28.36 -9.76 -9.41
N CYS A 194 28.56 -11.08 -9.38
CA CYS A 194 29.76 -11.73 -9.92
C CYS A 194 29.90 -11.49 -11.42
N LEU A 195 28.79 -11.61 -12.15
CA LEU A 195 28.71 -11.40 -13.58
C LEU A 195 29.04 -9.95 -13.94
N LEU A 196 28.42 -8.99 -13.26
CA LEU A 196 28.66 -7.56 -13.49
C LEU A 196 30.09 -7.14 -13.16
N GLU A 197 30.63 -7.62 -12.02
CA GLU A 197 32.02 -7.33 -11.64
C GLU A 197 33.03 -7.88 -12.65
N TRP A 198 32.84 -9.12 -13.12
CA TRP A 198 33.70 -9.73 -14.12
C TRP A 198 33.65 -8.97 -15.43
N GLU A 199 32.47 -8.65 -15.93
CA GLU A 199 32.31 -7.91 -17.18
C GLU A 199 32.86 -6.48 -17.09
N TRP A 200 32.68 -5.85 -15.93
CA TRP A 200 33.24 -4.53 -15.67
C TRP A 200 34.77 -4.56 -15.75
N LEU A 201 35.41 -5.56 -15.16
CA LEU A 201 36.85 -5.74 -15.23
C LEU A 201 37.32 -5.99 -16.68
N LEU A 202 36.56 -6.73 -17.48
CA LEU A 202 36.83 -6.92 -18.92
C LEU A 202 36.73 -5.60 -19.69
N VAL A 203 35.66 -4.83 -19.49
CA VAL A 203 35.44 -3.51 -20.10
C VAL A 203 36.57 -2.56 -19.74
N GLN A 204 36.99 -2.52 -18.48
CA GLN A 204 38.11 -1.71 -18.01
C GLN A 204 39.45 -2.15 -18.66
N SER A 205 39.71 -3.44 -18.79
CA SER A 205 40.92 -3.97 -19.42
C SER A 205 41.04 -3.53 -20.88
N GLN A 206 39.90 -3.35 -21.55
CA GLN A 206 39.77 -2.87 -22.91
C GLN A 206 39.76 -1.33 -23.00
N ARG A 207 39.93 -0.61 -21.88
CA ARG A 207 39.85 0.86 -21.77
C ARG A 207 38.50 1.43 -22.23
N GLN A 208 37.43 0.70 -22.05
CA GLN A 208 36.08 1.12 -22.34
C GLN A 208 35.40 1.68 -21.05
N ASP A 209 34.25 2.30 -21.20
CA ASP A 209 33.55 3.00 -20.12
C ASP A 209 32.32 2.22 -19.59
N GLY A 210 31.67 2.79 -18.59
CA GLY A 210 30.48 2.18 -17.97
C GLY A 210 29.29 2.05 -18.92
N PHE A 211 29.17 2.93 -19.94
CA PHE A 211 28.11 2.79 -20.93
C PHE A 211 28.31 1.56 -21.82
N LYS A 212 29.55 1.20 -22.09
CA LYS A 212 29.85 -0.04 -22.85
C LYS A 212 29.43 -1.29 -22.06
N LEU A 213 29.60 -1.26 -20.73
CA LEU A 213 29.06 -2.33 -19.86
C LEU A 213 27.52 -2.39 -19.97
N ALA A 214 26.82 -1.24 -19.84
CA ALA A 214 25.39 -1.18 -19.97
C ALA A 214 24.89 -1.72 -21.34
N GLN A 215 25.59 -1.38 -22.43
CA GLN A 215 25.29 -1.94 -23.75
C GLN A 215 25.46 -3.47 -23.80
N LYS A 216 26.52 -4.00 -23.20
CA LYS A 216 26.76 -5.44 -23.16
C LYS A 216 25.66 -6.20 -22.40
N ILE A 217 25.29 -5.69 -21.24
CA ILE A 217 24.22 -6.30 -20.43
C ILE A 217 22.92 -6.33 -21.24
N ARG A 218 22.58 -5.22 -21.86
CA ARG A 218 21.39 -5.11 -22.68
C ARG A 218 21.43 -6.05 -23.91
N GLU A 219 22.62 -6.22 -24.55
CA GLU A 219 22.79 -7.20 -25.61
C GLU A 219 22.58 -8.64 -25.13
N TRP A 220 22.89 -8.93 -23.86
CA TRP A 220 22.58 -10.24 -23.28
C TRP A 220 21.09 -10.44 -23.09
N GLU A 221 20.39 -9.48 -22.54
CA GLU A 221 18.94 -9.55 -22.34
C GLU A 221 18.18 -9.72 -23.66
N GLU A 222 18.64 -9.06 -24.73
CA GLU A 222 18.09 -9.26 -26.08
C GLU A 222 18.38 -10.65 -26.66
N LYS A 223 19.51 -11.24 -26.29
CA LYS A 223 19.95 -12.53 -26.82
C LYS A 223 19.43 -13.71 -26.02
N PHE A 224 19.23 -13.52 -24.73
CA PHE A 224 18.86 -14.54 -23.75
C PHE A 224 17.54 -14.13 -23.10
N THR A 225 16.45 -14.32 -23.84
CA THR A 225 15.10 -13.90 -23.43
C THR A 225 14.57 -14.65 -22.22
N ASP A 226 15.12 -15.83 -21.95
CA ASP A 226 14.68 -16.71 -20.88
C ASP A 226 15.58 -16.62 -19.62
N THR A 227 16.61 -15.74 -19.65
CA THR A 227 17.47 -15.45 -18.49
C THR A 227 17.37 -13.98 -18.12
N SER A 228 16.96 -13.69 -16.88
CA SER A 228 16.93 -12.33 -16.35
C SER A 228 17.89 -12.16 -15.18
N LEU A 229 18.46 -10.96 -15.09
CA LEU A 229 19.33 -10.54 -14.00
C LEU A 229 18.49 -10.01 -12.83
N ASP A 230 19.07 -10.00 -11.64
CA ASP A 230 18.48 -9.34 -10.48
C ASP A 230 18.53 -7.80 -10.67
N ASP A 231 17.37 -7.19 -10.76
CA ASP A 231 17.18 -5.76 -11.04
C ASP A 231 17.89 -4.89 -9.99
N ASP A 232 17.73 -5.23 -8.71
CA ASP A 232 18.33 -4.47 -7.60
C ASP A 232 19.85 -4.56 -7.63
N ALA A 233 20.42 -5.72 -7.92
CA ALA A 233 21.86 -5.90 -8.05
C ALA A 233 22.44 -5.12 -9.23
N VAL A 234 21.71 -5.03 -10.34
CA VAL A 234 22.14 -4.19 -11.49
C VAL A 234 22.13 -2.72 -11.11
N ILE A 235 21.04 -2.23 -10.52
CA ILE A 235 20.92 -0.83 -10.09
C ILE A 235 22.03 -0.50 -9.09
N ASP A 236 22.20 -1.33 -8.06
CA ASP A 236 23.23 -1.16 -7.03
C ASP A 236 24.63 -1.12 -7.63
N PHE A 237 24.93 -2.00 -8.59
CA PHE A 237 26.23 -2.03 -9.23
C PHE A 237 26.54 -0.72 -9.94
N PHE A 238 25.65 -0.23 -10.81
CA PHE A 238 25.84 1.02 -11.53
C PHE A 238 25.85 2.24 -10.60
N SER A 239 25.03 2.24 -9.56
CA SER A 239 24.96 3.30 -8.55
C SER A 239 26.24 3.39 -7.70
N ASN A 240 27.02 2.31 -7.60
CA ASN A 240 28.31 2.26 -6.91
C ASN A 240 29.52 2.50 -7.82
N LEU A 241 29.33 2.68 -9.13
CA LEU A 241 30.42 3.07 -10.01
C LEU A 241 30.98 4.47 -9.64
N PRO A 242 32.25 4.77 -9.96
CA PRO A 242 32.77 6.12 -9.82
C PRO A 242 31.92 7.15 -10.58
N ASP A 243 31.73 8.34 -10.03
CA ASP A 243 30.87 9.38 -10.61
C ASP A 243 31.16 9.71 -12.06
N VAL A 244 32.45 9.66 -12.46
CA VAL A 244 32.86 9.84 -13.86
C VAL A 244 32.25 8.76 -14.75
N GLN A 245 32.22 7.51 -14.29
CA GLN A 245 31.67 6.39 -15.06
C GLN A 245 30.13 6.45 -15.08
N LYS A 246 29.49 6.77 -13.94
CA LYS A 246 28.04 7.00 -13.88
C LYS A 246 27.60 8.08 -14.87
N LYS A 247 28.34 9.16 -14.94
CA LYS A 247 28.05 10.23 -15.90
C LYS A 247 28.19 9.76 -17.35
N LEU A 248 29.20 8.95 -17.67
CA LEU A 248 29.36 8.35 -19.02
C LEU A 248 28.20 7.39 -19.36
N VAL A 249 27.68 6.64 -18.36
CA VAL A 249 26.48 5.82 -18.53
C VAL A 249 25.29 6.70 -18.88
N LEU A 250 25.06 7.76 -18.11
CA LEU A 250 23.96 8.71 -18.36
C LEU A 250 24.05 9.38 -19.73
N ASP A 251 25.22 9.90 -20.08
CA ASP A 251 25.48 10.56 -21.37
C ASP A 251 25.25 9.59 -22.53
N GLY A 252 25.70 8.35 -22.38
CA GLY A 252 25.49 7.28 -23.36
C GLY A 252 24.02 6.88 -23.52
N MET A 253 23.30 6.68 -22.43
CA MET A 253 21.86 6.40 -22.45
C MET A 253 21.08 7.55 -23.09
N THR A 254 21.42 8.79 -22.74
CA THR A 254 20.78 10.00 -23.29
C THR A 254 21.01 10.11 -24.78
N ALA A 255 22.23 9.91 -25.24
CA ALA A 255 22.60 9.96 -26.66
C ALA A 255 21.90 8.87 -27.50
N ASN A 256 21.60 7.72 -26.91
CA ASN A 256 20.97 6.59 -27.57
C ASN A 256 19.47 6.44 -27.29
N ARG A 257 18.86 7.40 -26.61
CA ARG A 257 17.45 7.33 -26.16
C ARG A 257 16.46 7.02 -27.28
N GLU A 258 16.68 7.50 -28.47
CA GLU A 258 15.80 7.26 -29.64
C GLU A 258 16.16 5.98 -30.42
N SER A 259 17.22 5.27 -30.05
CA SER A 259 17.54 3.99 -30.65
C SER A 259 16.51 2.94 -30.25
N LYS A 260 16.21 2.01 -31.17
CA LYS A 260 15.08 1.06 -31.03
C LYS A 260 15.05 0.32 -29.69
N GLY A 261 16.21 -0.05 -29.19
CA GLY A 261 16.29 -0.79 -27.96
C GLY A 261 16.20 0.12 -26.73
N TRP A 262 17.10 1.09 -26.60
CA TRP A 262 17.10 1.99 -25.46
C TRP A 262 15.79 2.75 -25.28
N LYS A 263 15.12 3.09 -26.39
CA LYS A 263 13.82 3.75 -26.32
C LYS A 263 12.81 2.93 -25.53
N TYR A 264 12.70 1.63 -25.84
CA TYR A 264 11.75 0.75 -25.14
C TYR A 264 12.09 0.65 -23.64
N ASP A 265 13.36 0.42 -23.31
CA ASP A 265 13.81 0.22 -21.94
C ASP A 265 13.70 1.50 -21.10
N LEU A 266 14.02 2.67 -21.68
CA LEU A 266 13.94 3.96 -20.99
C LEU A 266 12.51 4.52 -20.91
N GLU A 267 11.59 4.07 -21.77
CA GLU A 267 10.16 4.41 -21.69
C GLU A 267 9.37 3.44 -20.80
N ASN A 268 9.87 2.21 -20.60
CA ASN A 268 9.25 1.24 -19.73
C ASN A 268 9.60 1.51 -18.25
N THR A 269 8.66 2.06 -17.52
CA THR A 269 8.82 2.44 -16.10
C THR A 269 9.06 1.28 -15.15
N TYR A 270 8.85 0.05 -15.60
CA TYR A 270 9.14 -1.17 -14.85
C TYR A 270 10.53 -1.73 -15.16
N SER A 271 11.21 -1.20 -16.18
CA SER A 271 12.59 -1.59 -16.49
C SER A 271 13.56 -0.98 -15.48
N TYR A 272 14.46 -1.78 -14.97
CA TYR A 272 15.55 -1.25 -14.13
C TYR A 272 16.44 -0.24 -14.88
N TRP A 273 16.52 -0.31 -16.23
CA TRP A 273 17.18 0.72 -17.04
C TRP A 273 16.52 2.08 -16.94
N HIS A 274 15.19 2.12 -16.88
CA HIS A 274 14.45 3.37 -16.61
C HIS A 274 14.76 3.90 -15.23
N ILE A 275 14.71 3.05 -14.21
CA ILE A 275 14.98 3.43 -12.81
C ILE A 275 16.40 3.99 -12.70
N LEU A 276 17.39 3.26 -13.19
CA LEU A 276 18.79 3.70 -13.20
C LEU A 276 18.98 5.04 -13.95
N TYR A 277 18.39 5.18 -15.14
CA TYR A 277 18.44 6.42 -15.90
C TYR A 277 17.89 7.60 -15.10
N MET A 278 16.76 7.43 -14.43
CA MET A 278 16.14 8.48 -13.63
C MET A 278 16.96 8.84 -12.40
N GLU A 279 17.59 7.88 -11.73
CA GLU A 279 18.51 8.11 -10.62
C GLU A 279 19.76 8.89 -11.06
N LEU A 280 20.36 8.48 -12.17
CA LEU A 280 21.52 9.18 -12.74
C LEU A 280 21.15 10.60 -13.20
N MET A 281 19.98 10.78 -13.81
CA MET A 281 19.45 12.11 -14.17
C MET A 281 19.28 12.99 -12.94
N GLN A 282 18.72 12.46 -11.85
CA GLN A 282 18.58 13.19 -10.60
C GLN A 282 19.92 13.61 -10.00
N GLN A 283 20.93 12.76 -10.12
CA GLN A 283 22.25 13.00 -9.55
C GLN A 283 23.13 13.98 -10.38
N PHE A 284 23.06 13.90 -11.71
CA PHE A 284 24.03 14.57 -12.59
C PHE A 284 23.45 15.63 -13.52
N ALA A 285 22.15 15.61 -13.82
CA ALA A 285 21.53 16.64 -14.63
C ALA A 285 21.26 17.91 -13.80
N THR A 286 21.15 19.05 -14.48
CA THR A 286 20.64 20.23 -13.80
C THR A 286 19.16 20.04 -13.45
N PRO A 287 18.66 20.67 -12.36
CA PRO A 287 17.26 20.54 -11.98
C PRO A 287 16.30 20.84 -13.13
N GLU A 288 16.60 21.82 -13.97
CA GLU A 288 15.75 22.19 -15.10
C GLU A 288 15.69 21.09 -16.16
N VAL A 289 16.82 20.44 -16.46
CA VAL A 289 16.89 19.34 -17.43
C VAL A 289 16.17 18.12 -16.88
N TYR A 290 16.37 17.79 -15.61
CA TYR A 290 15.68 16.70 -14.92
C TYR A 290 14.16 16.88 -14.92
N LEU A 291 13.68 18.05 -14.47
CA LEU A 291 12.25 18.36 -14.42
C LEU A 291 11.62 18.42 -15.83
N SER A 292 12.35 18.94 -16.81
CA SER A 292 11.90 18.93 -18.21
C SER A 292 11.72 17.50 -18.74
N ASN A 293 12.62 16.60 -18.39
CA ASN A 293 12.53 15.17 -18.77
C ASN A 293 11.34 14.48 -18.06
N LEU A 294 11.15 14.73 -16.76
CA LEU A 294 9.99 14.24 -16.02
C LEU A 294 8.69 14.71 -16.66
N ARG A 295 8.59 16.01 -16.99
CA ARG A 295 7.41 16.56 -17.65
C ARG A 295 7.12 15.89 -19.00
N ALA A 296 8.13 15.66 -19.81
CA ALA A 296 7.99 15.00 -21.11
C ALA A 296 7.45 13.56 -21.01
N THR A 297 7.63 12.90 -19.86
CA THR A 297 7.23 11.51 -19.61
C THR A 297 5.93 11.38 -18.78
N ILE A 298 5.28 12.48 -18.40
CA ILE A 298 4.00 12.47 -17.64
C ILE A 298 2.93 11.61 -18.32
N SER A 299 2.84 11.67 -19.65
CA SER A 299 1.84 10.90 -20.41
C SER A 299 2.00 9.39 -20.31
N GLN A 300 3.19 8.92 -19.96
CA GLN A 300 3.53 7.52 -19.77
C GLN A 300 3.38 7.14 -18.28
N GLN A 301 3.90 7.98 -17.42
CA GLN A 301 3.88 7.80 -15.97
C GLN A 301 3.44 9.11 -15.29
N TRP A 302 2.19 9.18 -14.87
CA TRP A 302 1.61 10.37 -14.28
C TRP A 302 2.34 10.86 -13.02
N GLN A 303 2.97 9.94 -12.26
CA GLN A 303 3.74 10.26 -11.05
C GLN A 303 4.90 11.22 -11.31
N ASN A 304 5.43 11.23 -12.53
CA ASN A 304 6.50 12.15 -12.95
C ASN A 304 6.06 13.63 -12.92
N GLY A 305 4.76 13.89 -12.91
CA GLY A 305 4.22 15.23 -12.72
C GLY A 305 4.42 15.79 -11.31
N LEU A 306 4.47 14.95 -10.27
CA LEU A 306 4.53 15.42 -8.88
C LEU A 306 5.75 16.27 -8.56
N PRO A 307 7.00 15.86 -8.88
CA PRO A 307 8.18 16.70 -8.63
C PRO A 307 8.17 18.01 -9.44
N VAL A 308 7.63 17.97 -10.66
CA VAL A 308 7.52 19.17 -11.51
C VAL A 308 6.54 20.17 -10.90
N ILE A 309 5.39 19.69 -10.41
CA ILE A 309 4.39 20.52 -9.74
C ILE A 309 4.96 21.12 -8.46
N GLU A 310 5.67 20.31 -7.66
CA GLU A 310 6.28 20.74 -6.40
C GLU A 310 7.29 21.88 -6.62
N ASP A 311 8.15 21.76 -7.61
CA ASP A 311 9.13 22.79 -7.99
C ASP A 311 8.41 24.10 -8.40
N LEU A 312 7.38 24.00 -9.25
CA LEU A 312 6.60 25.16 -9.69
C LEU A 312 5.86 25.83 -8.52
N LEU A 313 5.29 25.06 -7.60
CA LEU A 313 4.65 25.59 -6.39
C LEU A 313 5.67 26.29 -5.49
N THR A 314 6.88 25.72 -5.34
CA THR A 314 7.96 26.33 -4.57
C THR A 314 8.42 27.65 -5.19
N LYS A 315 8.44 27.74 -6.52
CA LYS A 315 8.72 28.97 -7.28
C LYS A 315 7.54 29.94 -7.33
N GLN A 316 6.39 29.57 -6.76
CA GLN A 316 5.13 30.34 -6.79
C GLN A 316 4.58 30.55 -8.22
N GLU A 317 4.91 29.66 -9.13
CA GLU A 317 4.43 29.64 -10.52
C GLU A 317 3.08 28.89 -10.62
N TYR A 318 2.07 29.36 -9.87
CA TYR A 318 0.79 28.64 -9.66
C TYR A 318 0.01 28.38 -10.95
N ARG A 319 0.08 29.29 -11.95
CA ARG A 319 -0.62 29.07 -13.24
C ARG A 319 0.01 27.93 -14.03
N GLU A 320 1.34 27.89 -14.08
CA GLU A 320 2.06 26.80 -14.77
C GLU A 320 1.87 25.48 -14.03
N SER A 321 1.87 25.51 -12.69
CA SER A 321 1.59 24.30 -11.91
C SER A 321 0.20 23.72 -12.21
N LEU A 322 -0.82 24.55 -12.46
CA LEU A 322 -2.14 24.06 -12.88
C LEU A 322 -2.11 23.38 -14.25
N ILE A 323 -1.30 23.85 -15.19
CA ILE A 323 -1.14 23.20 -16.50
C ILE A 323 -0.53 21.81 -16.31
N VAL A 324 0.55 21.71 -15.52
CA VAL A 324 1.19 20.42 -15.25
C VAL A 324 0.29 19.48 -14.44
N ILE A 325 -0.49 20.01 -13.49
CA ILE A 325 -1.52 19.26 -12.78
C ILE A 325 -2.54 18.68 -13.76
N GLN A 326 -2.98 19.48 -14.74
CA GLN A 326 -3.90 19.00 -15.77
C GLN A 326 -3.28 17.91 -16.64
N GLU A 327 -2.02 18.08 -17.11
CA GLU A 327 -1.27 17.08 -17.85
C GLU A 327 -1.17 15.76 -17.03
N THR A 328 -0.91 15.88 -15.73
CA THR A 328 -0.78 14.76 -14.80
C THR A 328 -2.11 14.04 -14.60
N LEU A 329 -3.20 14.77 -14.45
CA LEU A 329 -4.55 14.23 -14.33
C LEU A 329 -4.98 13.53 -15.62
N ASP A 330 -4.71 14.14 -16.77
CA ASP A 330 -5.01 13.53 -18.08
C ASP A 330 -4.27 12.20 -18.27
N ALA A 331 -3.01 12.13 -17.86
CA ALA A 331 -2.22 10.90 -17.90
C ALA A 331 -2.76 9.83 -16.94
N LEU A 332 -3.10 10.21 -15.70
CA LEU A 332 -3.68 9.33 -14.70
C LEU A 332 -5.01 8.70 -15.18
N LEU A 333 -5.78 9.44 -15.96
CA LEU A 333 -7.13 9.08 -16.36
C LEU A 333 -7.21 8.39 -17.74
N LYS A 334 -6.22 8.62 -18.62
CA LYS A 334 -6.15 7.97 -19.94
C LYS A 334 -6.19 6.44 -19.92
N ASN A 335 -5.65 5.85 -18.90
CA ASN A 335 -5.63 4.38 -18.71
C ASN A 335 -7.01 3.82 -18.31
N LYS A 336 -8.03 4.66 -18.17
CA LYS A 336 -9.38 4.24 -17.80
C LYS A 336 -10.34 4.61 -18.92
N GLN A 337 -10.78 3.62 -19.64
CA GLN A 337 -11.58 3.66 -20.87
C GLN A 337 -12.95 4.35 -20.75
N ASP A 338 -13.13 5.35 -19.95
CA ASP A 338 -14.37 6.11 -19.90
C ASP A 338 -14.35 7.27 -20.92
N LYS A 339 -15.27 7.19 -21.85
CA LYS A 339 -15.39 8.01 -23.05
C LYS A 339 -15.83 9.46 -22.82
N ASN A 340 -15.77 9.97 -21.59
CA ASN A 340 -16.17 11.35 -21.33
C ASN A 340 -14.97 12.29 -21.48
N PRO A 341 -15.13 13.37 -22.28
CA PRO A 341 -14.09 14.39 -22.36
C PRO A 341 -13.90 15.03 -20.98
N TRP A 342 -12.67 15.01 -20.51
CA TRP A 342 -12.29 15.60 -19.24
C TRP A 342 -12.33 17.11 -19.34
N THR A 343 -13.18 17.72 -18.53
CA THR A 343 -13.00 19.12 -18.18
C THR A 343 -12.19 19.22 -16.88
N PRO A 344 -11.50 20.33 -16.63
CA PRO A 344 -10.79 20.54 -15.36
C PRO A 344 -11.68 20.32 -14.13
N GLU A 345 -12.96 20.65 -14.23
CA GLU A 345 -13.93 20.41 -13.18
C GLU A 345 -14.26 18.92 -13.01
N ASN A 346 -14.36 18.19 -14.11
CA ASN A 346 -14.68 16.76 -14.10
C ASN A 346 -13.49 15.88 -13.72
N SER A 347 -12.26 16.26 -14.09
CA SER A 347 -11.06 15.48 -13.79
C SER A 347 -10.84 15.27 -12.30
N LEU A 348 -11.09 16.30 -11.50
CA LEU A 348 -11.01 16.24 -10.05
C LEU A 348 -11.95 15.24 -9.40
N LEU A 349 -13.19 15.26 -9.84
CA LEU A 349 -14.25 14.42 -9.33
C LEU A 349 -13.97 12.95 -9.63
N PHE A 350 -13.37 12.68 -10.76
CA PHE A 350 -13.08 11.33 -11.19
C PHE A 350 -11.89 10.70 -10.46
N VAL A 351 -10.87 11.48 -10.18
CA VAL A 351 -9.72 11.01 -9.40
C VAL A 351 -10.17 10.47 -8.04
N THR A 352 -11.15 11.12 -7.40
CA THR A 352 -11.64 10.68 -6.09
C THR A 352 -12.54 9.45 -6.14
N LEU A 353 -13.20 9.16 -7.24
CA LEU A 353 -14.26 8.15 -7.29
C LEU A 353 -13.98 6.93 -8.16
N GLY A 354 -13.16 7.07 -9.19
CA GLY A 354 -13.04 6.07 -10.24
C GLY A 354 -11.69 5.41 -10.39
N GLY A 355 -10.70 6.11 -9.96
CA GLY A 355 -9.35 5.91 -10.42
C GLY A 355 -8.45 5.08 -9.55
N PHE A 356 -8.80 4.88 -8.33
CA PHE A 356 -7.90 4.25 -7.40
C PHE A 356 -7.91 2.74 -7.56
N SER A 357 -6.87 2.22 -8.22
CA SER A 357 -6.48 0.84 -7.98
C SER A 357 -6.04 0.75 -6.54
N TYR A 358 -6.21 -0.40 -5.96
CA TYR A 358 -5.85 -0.75 -4.58
C TYR A 358 -4.32 -0.78 -4.36
N ASP A 359 -3.56 0.05 -5.02
CA ASP A 359 -2.13 0.19 -4.77
C ASP A 359 -1.92 1.23 -3.68
N PRO A 360 -1.53 0.83 -2.46
CA PRO A 360 -1.32 1.75 -1.34
C PRO A 360 -0.29 2.86 -1.66
N GLY A 361 0.71 2.55 -2.46
CA GLY A 361 1.72 3.53 -2.88
C GLY A 361 1.15 4.61 -3.81
N ASN A 362 0.29 4.24 -4.73
CA ASN A 362 -0.38 5.19 -5.62
C ASN A 362 -1.41 6.05 -4.89
N GLY A 363 -2.09 5.53 -3.88
CA GLY A 363 -3.06 6.28 -3.09
C GLY A 363 -2.46 7.53 -2.43
N GLU A 364 -1.28 7.43 -1.84
CA GLU A 364 -0.61 8.58 -1.22
C GLU A 364 -0.12 9.61 -2.26
N LYS A 365 0.40 9.16 -3.40
CA LYS A 365 0.79 10.05 -4.51
C LYS A 365 -0.40 10.82 -5.07
N GLN A 366 -1.56 10.18 -5.16
CA GLN A 366 -2.80 10.83 -5.61
C GLN A 366 -3.30 11.86 -4.61
N LYS A 367 -3.25 11.58 -3.31
CA LYS A 367 -3.54 12.58 -2.26
C LYS A 367 -2.58 13.77 -2.36
N THR A 368 -1.31 13.53 -2.65
CA THR A 368 -0.32 14.58 -2.86
C THR A 368 -0.69 15.45 -4.05
N LEU A 369 -1.10 14.86 -5.17
CA LEU A 369 -1.58 15.59 -6.34
C LEU A 369 -2.79 16.48 -6.02
N LEU A 370 -3.78 15.96 -5.28
CA LEU A 370 -4.93 16.75 -4.85
C LEU A 370 -4.54 17.91 -3.94
N ARG A 371 -3.60 17.70 -3.01
CA ARG A 371 -3.08 18.78 -2.15
C ARG A 371 -2.37 19.87 -2.95
N TYR A 372 -1.55 19.51 -3.91
CA TYR A 372 -0.89 20.46 -4.81
C TYR A 372 -1.90 21.25 -5.62
N TYR A 373 -2.91 20.59 -6.13
CA TYR A 373 -3.98 21.27 -6.85
C TYR A 373 -4.73 22.25 -5.95
N GLN A 374 -5.13 21.84 -4.76
CA GLN A 374 -5.79 22.70 -3.78
C GLN A 374 -4.93 23.92 -3.45
N GLN A 375 -3.63 23.72 -3.24
CA GLN A 375 -2.70 24.82 -2.98
C GLN A 375 -2.64 25.79 -4.16
N ALA A 376 -2.43 25.30 -5.38
CA ALA A 376 -2.32 26.15 -6.56
C ALA A 376 -3.57 27.03 -6.78
N VAL A 377 -4.77 26.44 -6.70
CA VAL A 377 -6.02 27.20 -6.89
C VAL A 377 -6.30 28.17 -5.73
N ARG A 378 -5.91 27.83 -4.51
CA ARG A 378 -6.05 28.71 -3.34
C ARG A 378 -5.18 29.95 -3.46
N GLU A 379 -3.92 29.79 -3.87
CA GLU A 379 -2.97 30.88 -4.08
C GLU A 379 -3.39 31.80 -5.26
N LEU A 380 -4.08 31.26 -6.25
CA LEU A 380 -4.68 32.03 -7.32
C LEU A 380 -5.98 32.74 -6.94
N GLY A 381 -6.45 32.56 -5.69
CA GLY A 381 -7.68 33.19 -5.19
C GLY A 381 -8.97 32.46 -5.60
N GLU A 382 -8.88 31.27 -6.20
CA GLU A 382 -10.02 30.41 -6.57
C GLU A 382 -10.54 29.63 -5.34
N ILE A 383 -10.98 30.37 -4.31
CA ILE A 383 -11.33 29.78 -3.00
C ILE A 383 -12.45 28.75 -3.10
N GLU A 384 -13.45 29.00 -3.92
CA GLU A 384 -14.56 28.07 -4.17
C GLU A 384 -14.07 26.71 -4.66
N ARG A 385 -13.14 26.73 -5.61
CA ARG A 385 -12.53 25.52 -6.17
C ARG A 385 -11.63 24.82 -5.17
N ALA A 386 -10.84 25.58 -4.41
CA ALA A 386 -10.00 25.01 -3.34
C ALA A 386 -10.84 24.30 -2.28
N ASN A 387 -11.99 24.90 -1.91
CA ASN A 387 -12.92 24.29 -0.95
C ASN A 387 -13.59 23.02 -1.53
N ALA A 388 -13.96 23.03 -2.81
CA ALA A 388 -14.48 21.83 -3.47
C ALA A 388 -13.48 20.68 -3.48
N LEU A 389 -12.19 20.99 -3.71
CA LEU A 389 -11.10 20.03 -3.63
C LEU A 389 -10.90 19.45 -2.23
N GLU A 390 -11.00 20.28 -1.20
CA GLU A 390 -10.90 19.87 0.19
C GLU A 390 -12.03 18.89 0.57
N ILE A 391 -13.26 19.19 0.17
CA ILE A 391 -14.41 18.30 0.36
C ILE A 391 -14.17 16.96 -0.35
N GLN A 392 -13.62 16.97 -1.55
CA GLN A 392 -13.31 15.75 -2.28
C GLN A 392 -12.20 14.92 -1.64
N GLN A 393 -11.16 15.57 -1.14
CA GLN A 393 -10.11 14.89 -0.40
C GLN A 393 -10.67 14.20 0.84
N ILE A 394 -11.54 14.87 1.58
CA ILE A 394 -12.24 14.29 2.73
C ILE A 394 -13.10 13.09 2.30
N ALA A 395 -13.85 13.22 1.21
CA ALA A 395 -14.66 12.11 0.67
C ALA A 395 -13.79 10.90 0.31
N PHE A 396 -12.63 11.15 -0.27
CA PHE A 396 -11.66 10.10 -0.58
C PHE A 396 -11.08 9.42 0.67
N GLU A 397 -10.62 10.22 1.64
CA GLU A 397 -9.98 9.72 2.86
C GLU A 397 -10.94 8.95 3.77
N CYS A 398 -12.22 9.32 3.78
CA CYS A 398 -13.22 8.65 4.60
C CYS A 398 -13.90 7.45 3.93
N CYS A 399 -13.41 7.01 2.76
CA CYS A 399 -14.00 5.91 2.01
C CYS A 399 -15.52 6.02 1.85
N TYR A 400 -16.00 7.25 1.62
CA TYR A 400 -17.44 7.58 1.50
C TYR A 400 -18.24 7.38 2.80
N ASP A 401 -17.60 7.52 3.96
CA ASP A 401 -18.35 7.72 5.20
C ASP A 401 -19.16 9.02 5.06
N TRP A 402 -20.44 8.83 4.79
CA TRP A 402 -21.35 9.94 4.53
C TRP A 402 -21.47 10.93 5.71
N SER A 403 -21.23 10.49 6.96
CA SER A 403 -21.23 11.39 8.11
C SER A 403 -20.11 12.42 8.02
N ARG A 404 -18.92 11.99 7.64
CA ARG A 404 -17.76 12.87 7.43
C ARG A 404 -17.96 13.76 6.22
N MET A 405 -18.56 13.22 5.15
CA MET A 405 -18.90 14.00 3.97
C MET A 405 -19.88 15.12 4.30
N PHE A 406 -20.94 14.83 5.05
CA PHE A 406 -21.92 15.86 5.47
C PHE A 406 -21.30 16.90 6.38
N LYS A 407 -20.41 16.52 7.28
CA LYS A 407 -19.66 17.45 8.10
C LYS A 407 -18.81 18.37 7.25
N ALA A 408 -18.06 17.83 6.30
CA ALA A 408 -17.25 18.63 5.38
C ALA A 408 -18.10 19.68 4.64
N PHE A 409 -19.30 19.30 4.18
CA PHE A 409 -20.22 20.25 3.54
C PHE A 409 -20.78 21.31 4.48
N ALA A 410 -20.97 20.99 5.75
CA ALA A 410 -21.44 21.94 6.75
C ALA A 410 -20.35 22.95 7.16
N GLU A 411 -19.09 22.50 7.17
CA GLU A 411 -17.95 23.30 7.66
C GLU A 411 -17.22 24.05 6.56
N ILE A 412 -17.14 23.48 5.35
CA ILE A 412 -16.40 24.05 4.22
C ILE A 412 -17.39 24.75 3.28
N PRO A 413 -17.37 26.08 3.19
CA PRO A 413 -18.35 26.83 2.41
C PRO A 413 -18.10 26.65 0.91
N VAL A 414 -19.11 26.16 0.20
CA VAL A 414 -19.16 26.10 -1.27
C VAL A 414 -20.55 26.53 -1.75
N SER A 415 -20.62 27.08 -2.96
CA SER A 415 -21.88 27.46 -3.54
C SER A 415 -22.81 26.29 -3.80
N LYS A 416 -24.11 26.53 -3.89
CA LYS A 416 -25.10 25.51 -4.25
C LYS A 416 -24.77 24.85 -5.59
N ASN A 417 -24.27 25.58 -6.56
CA ASN A 417 -23.90 25.06 -7.86
C ASN A 417 -22.72 24.07 -7.74
N THR A 418 -21.72 24.39 -6.94
CA THR A 418 -20.58 23.51 -6.68
C THR A 418 -21.03 22.26 -5.91
N GLN A 419 -21.88 22.41 -4.90
CA GLN A 419 -22.49 21.27 -4.21
C GLN A 419 -23.23 20.36 -5.19
N GLN A 420 -24.06 20.94 -6.03
CA GLN A 420 -24.83 20.20 -7.02
C GLN A 420 -23.92 19.43 -8.01
N ALA A 421 -22.85 20.07 -8.48
CA ALA A 421 -21.86 19.44 -9.36
C ALA A 421 -21.17 18.26 -8.68
N LEU A 422 -20.68 18.45 -7.46
CA LEU A 422 -20.06 17.40 -6.64
C LEU A 422 -21.01 16.21 -6.43
N PHE A 423 -22.24 16.49 -6.06
CA PHE A 423 -23.24 15.47 -5.78
C PHE A 423 -23.72 14.73 -7.03
N THR A 424 -23.97 15.44 -8.12
CA THR A 424 -24.35 14.81 -9.38
C THR A 424 -23.30 13.81 -9.81
N TYR A 425 -22.06 14.22 -9.69
CA TYR A 425 -20.94 13.36 -10.06
C TYR A 425 -20.76 12.16 -9.12
N TRP A 426 -20.78 12.35 -7.81
CA TRP A 426 -20.72 11.25 -6.87
C TRP A 426 -21.85 10.27 -7.06
N ARG A 427 -23.07 10.75 -7.29
CA ARG A 427 -24.22 9.94 -7.63
C ARG A 427 -23.97 9.07 -8.85
N GLU A 428 -23.54 9.65 -9.97
CA GLU A 428 -23.26 8.89 -11.17
C GLU A 428 -22.18 7.84 -10.99
N SER A 429 -21.12 8.19 -10.29
CA SER A 429 -20.02 7.28 -10.00
C SER A 429 -20.41 6.15 -9.05
N ILE A 430 -21.24 6.43 -8.06
CA ILE A 430 -21.76 5.44 -7.12
C ILE A 430 -22.72 4.48 -7.83
N ILE A 431 -23.59 4.98 -8.72
CA ILE A 431 -24.52 4.15 -9.51
C ILE A 431 -23.74 3.24 -10.48
N LYS A 432 -22.78 3.80 -11.21
CA LYS A 432 -22.00 3.05 -12.20
C LYS A 432 -21.19 1.90 -11.59
N ARG A 433 -20.81 1.99 -10.34
CA ARG A 433 -19.99 0.97 -9.67
C ARG A 433 -20.75 -0.24 -9.18
N GLY A 434 -22.06 -0.17 -9.10
CA GLY A 434 -22.92 -1.26 -8.61
C GLY A 434 -22.17 -2.19 -7.64
N THR A 435 -22.40 -2.17 -6.37
CA THR A 435 -21.74 -2.95 -5.33
C THR A 435 -20.20 -2.69 -5.16
N PRO A 436 -19.77 -2.22 -4.00
CA PRO A 436 -18.35 -2.14 -3.70
C PRO A 436 -17.71 -3.52 -3.92
N TYR A 437 -16.59 -3.52 -4.60
CA TYR A 437 -15.79 -4.71 -4.84
C TYR A 437 -15.60 -5.49 -3.53
N ARG A 438 -15.93 -6.76 -3.51
CA ARG A 438 -15.78 -7.65 -2.34
C ARG A 438 -14.34 -7.73 -1.79
N TYR A 439 -13.35 -7.24 -2.53
CA TYR A 439 -11.95 -7.18 -2.11
C TYR A 439 -11.65 -6.09 -1.08
N SER A 440 -12.48 -5.03 -0.95
CA SER A 440 -12.29 -4.01 0.09
C SER A 440 -12.68 -4.49 1.49
N ASP A 441 -13.45 -5.56 1.60
CA ASP A 441 -13.91 -6.11 2.87
C ASP A 441 -12.79 -6.78 3.69
N PHE A 442 -11.64 -7.10 3.06
CA PHE A 442 -10.54 -7.78 3.75
C PHE A 442 -9.61 -6.83 4.52
N TYR A 443 -9.50 -5.56 4.13
CA TYR A 443 -8.51 -4.63 4.67
C TYR A 443 -9.07 -3.38 5.35
N THR A 444 -10.34 -3.09 5.19
CA THR A 444 -10.98 -1.99 5.91
C THR A 444 -12.14 -2.53 6.72
N ASN A 445 -12.02 -2.49 8.04
CA ASN A 445 -13.13 -2.72 8.98
C ASN A 445 -14.25 -1.67 8.87
N THR A 446 -14.26 -0.87 7.83
CA THR A 446 -15.32 0.07 7.49
C THR A 446 -16.38 -0.70 6.70
N LYS A 447 -17.41 -1.19 7.38
CA LYS A 447 -18.63 -1.63 6.73
C LYS A 447 -19.13 -0.45 5.89
N ALA A 448 -18.96 -0.54 4.58
CA ALA A 448 -19.46 0.46 3.66
C ALA A 448 -20.95 0.65 3.92
N VAL A 449 -21.35 1.84 4.34
CA VAL A 449 -22.75 2.21 4.44
C VAL A 449 -23.31 2.20 3.03
N ASP A 450 -24.49 1.66 2.84
CA ASP A 450 -25.07 1.52 1.52
C ASP A 450 -25.23 2.89 0.84
N THR A 451 -24.57 3.02 -0.29
CA THR A 451 -24.41 4.31 -0.98
C THR A 451 -25.69 4.80 -1.65
N TRP A 452 -26.68 3.92 -1.93
CA TRP A 452 -27.95 4.33 -2.57
C TRP A 452 -28.79 5.30 -1.69
N TRP A 453 -28.72 5.16 -0.38
CA TRP A 453 -29.33 6.10 0.56
C TRP A 453 -28.76 7.52 0.41
N LEU A 454 -27.46 7.61 0.23
CA LEU A 454 -26.77 8.86 -0.01
C LEU A 454 -27.27 9.56 -1.27
N HIS A 455 -27.59 8.81 -2.33
CA HIS A 455 -28.14 9.38 -3.57
C HIS A 455 -29.40 10.17 -3.36
N TRP A 456 -30.36 9.61 -2.64
CA TRP A 456 -31.63 10.28 -2.43
C TRP A 456 -31.46 11.57 -1.63
N LEU A 457 -30.59 11.54 -0.61
CA LEU A 457 -30.31 12.70 0.20
C LEU A 457 -29.61 13.78 -0.63
N LEU A 458 -28.63 13.39 -1.43
CA LEU A 458 -27.90 14.32 -2.31
C LEU A 458 -28.80 14.93 -3.38
N ASP A 459 -29.66 14.14 -4.00
CA ASP A 459 -30.65 14.63 -4.96
C ASP A 459 -31.59 15.65 -4.33
N SER A 460 -32.00 15.45 -3.09
CA SER A 460 -32.90 16.37 -2.38
C SER A 460 -32.25 17.70 -2.05
N ILE A 461 -30.94 17.68 -1.76
CA ILE A 461 -30.16 18.89 -1.43
C ILE A 461 -29.84 19.70 -2.68
N THR A 462 -29.61 19.02 -3.82
CA THR A 462 -29.04 19.65 -5.02
C THR A 462 -30.05 20.06 -6.06
N THR A 463 -31.25 19.46 -6.07
CA THR A 463 -32.25 19.70 -7.12
C THR A 463 -33.44 20.47 -6.55
N GLU A 464 -33.54 21.76 -6.86
CA GLU A 464 -34.67 22.58 -6.41
C GLU A 464 -36.04 22.06 -6.88
N GLU A 465 -36.10 21.47 -8.10
CA GLU A 465 -37.33 20.87 -8.63
C GLU A 465 -37.77 19.62 -7.87
N LYS A 466 -36.83 18.79 -7.43
CA LYS A 466 -37.13 17.57 -6.68
C LYS A 466 -37.24 17.85 -5.17
N GLY A 467 -36.28 18.58 -4.63
CA GLY A 467 -36.26 19.07 -3.26
C GLY A 467 -36.62 18.05 -2.19
N HIS A 468 -37.07 18.55 -1.07
CA HIS A 468 -37.43 17.75 0.10
C HIS A 468 -38.58 16.76 -0.16
N THR A 469 -39.52 17.12 -1.03
CA THR A 469 -40.68 16.29 -1.34
C THR A 469 -40.25 15.00 -2.03
N TRP A 470 -39.36 15.08 -2.99
CA TRP A 470 -38.85 13.90 -3.67
C TRP A 470 -38.05 12.98 -2.73
N PHE A 471 -37.16 13.54 -1.92
CA PHE A 471 -36.39 12.77 -0.93
C PHE A 471 -37.32 12.04 0.05
N ARG A 472 -38.32 12.74 0.58
CA ARG A 472 -39.32 12.16 1.48
C ARG A 472 -40.08 11.02 0.83
N GLN A 473 -40.49 11.21 -0.43
CA GLN A 473 -41.20 10.18 -1.18
C GLN A 473 -40.33 8.94 -1.42
N GLN A 474 -39.06 9.13 -1.78
CA GLN A 474 -38.14 8.01 -2.00
C GLN A 474 -37.89 7.21 -0.72
N ILE A 475 -37.76 7.86 0.42
CA ILE A 475 -37.63 7.16 1.71
C ILE A 475 -38.90 6.37 2.03
N ILE A 476 -40.07 6.94 1.81
CA ILE A 476 -41.34 6.28 2.08
C ILE A 476 -41.49 5.04 1.20
N GLU A 477 -41.26 5.17 -0.11
CA GLU A 477 -41.32 4.07 -1.05
C GLU A 477 -40.30 2.97 -0.70
N TRP A 478 -39.10 3.35 -0.29
CA TRP A 478 -38.09 2.40 0.18
C TRP A 478 -38.54 1.62 1.40
N LEU A 479 -39.07 2.31 2.43
CA LEU A 479 -39.56 1.66 3.65
C LEU A 479 -40.75 0.71 3.38
N GLU A 480 -41.63 1.08 2.46
CA GLU A 480 -42.77 0.26 2.06
C GLU A 480 -42.34 -1.00 1.25
N ASN A 481 -41.22 -0.94 0.56
CA ASN A 481 -40.68 -2.04 -0.23
C ASN A 481 -39.62 -2.89 0.50
N LEU A 482 -39.36 -2.62 1.79
CA LEU A 482 -38.46 -3.47 2.57
C LEU A 482 -39.07 -4.89 2.73
N PRO A 483 -38.20 -5.94 2.70
CA PRO A 483 -38.69 -7.31 2.88
C PRO A 483 -39.35 -7.49 4.25
N GLY A 484 -40.48 -8.21 4.26
CA GLY A 484 -41.18 -8.56 5.50
C GLY A 484 -40.40 -9.53 6.39
N ASP A 485 -39.45 -10.28 5.82
CA ASP A 485 -38.48 -11.06 6.57
C ASP A 485 -37.17 -10.27 6.68
N PRO A 486 -36.83 -9.73 7.83
CA PRO A 486 -35.61 -8.97 8.01
C PRO A 486 -34.31 -9.75 7.80
N ALA A 487 -34.35 -11.06 7.81
CA ALA A 487 -33.19 -11.88 7.45
C ALA A 487 -32.82 -11.73 5.94
N GLN A 488 -33.76 -11.26 5.14
CA GLN A 488 -33.54 -10.93 3.72
C GLN A 488 -33.04 -9.49 3.50
N LEU A 489 -32.98 -8.67 4.55
CA LEU A 489 -32.38 -7.34 4.51
C LEU A 489 -30.87 -7.47 4.36
N GLY A 490 -30.32 -7.42 3.22
CA GLY A 490 -28.90 -7.34 3.02
C GLY A 490 -28.29 -6.07 3.66
N ARG A 491 -27.94 -5.13 2.82
CA ARG A 491 -27.31 -3.86 3.23
C ARG A 491 -28.30 -2.88 3.87
N GLU A 492 -29.57 -2.98 3.52
CA GLU A 492 -30.67 -2.17 4.04
C GLU A 492 -30.78 -2.28 5.57
N TYR A 493 -30.36 -3.41 6.14
CA TYR A 493 -30.31 -3.60 7.58
C TYR A 493 -29.52 -2.50 8.29
N ASN A 494 -28.34 -2.18 7.80
CA ASN A 494 -27.50 -1.15 8.38
C ASN A 494 -28.13 0.25 8.26
N VAL A 495 -28.80 0.53 7.16
CA VAL A 495 -29.46 1.81 6.92
C VAL A 495 -30.64 2.00 7.88
N ILE A 496 -31.48 0.99 8.04
CA ILE A 496 -32.64 1.10 8.94
C ILE A 496 -32.24 1.18 10.42
N HIS A 497 -31.15 0.50 10.81
CA HIS A 497 -30.56 0.65 12.15
C HIS A 497 -30.04 2.06 12.39
N LEU A 498 -29.32 2.62 11.42
CA LEU A 498 -28.78 3.96 11.49
C LEU A 498 -29.90 5.01 11.59
N LEU A 499 -30.94 4.90 10.77
CA LEU A 499 -32.13 5.73 10.84
C LEU A 499 -32.80 5.65 12.20
N THR A 500 -33.02 4.43 12.71
CA THR A 500 -33.66 4.22 14.02
C THR A 500 -32.86 4.93 15.12
N ARG A 501 -31.53 4.81 15.12
CA ARG A 501 -30.65 5.47 16.08
C ARG A 501 -30.74 6.99 15.99
N ASP A 502 -30.59 7.52 14.78
CA ASP A 502 -30.54 8.97 14.57
C ASP A 502 -31.90 9.64 14.86
N LEU A 503 -32.97 9.02 14.38
CA LEU A 503 -34.32 9.52 14.64
C LEU A 503 -34.71 9.44 16.13
N THR A 504 -34.27 8.42 16.86
CA THR A 504 -34.46 8.34 18.31
C THR A 504 -33.82 9.55 18.99
N GLN A 505 -32.61 9.92 18.62
CA GLN A 505 -31.90 11.05 19.19
C GLN A 505 -32.54 12.40 18.85
N ILE A 506 -33.04 12.56 17.63
CA ILE A 506 -33.73 13.77 17.20
C ILE A 506 -35.05 13.94 17.99
N LYS A 507 -35.83 12.86 18.12
CA LYS A 507 -37.16 12.93 18.69
C LYS A 507 -37.16 12.91 20.22
N TYR A 508 -36.25 12.19 20.86
CA TYR A 508 -36.29 11.89 22.29
C TYR A 508 -35.08 12.42 23.08
N GLN A 509 -34.22 13.21 22.49
CA GLN A 509 -33.07 13.90 23.13
C GLN A 509 -32.33 13.01 24.13
N GLY A 510 -31.90 11.83 23.70
CA GLY A 510 -31.06 10.92 24.47
C GLY A 510 -31.78 9.93 25.36
N LYS A 511 -33.13 9.94 25.42
CA LYS A 511 -33.92 8.90 26.06
C LYS A 511 -34.73 8.15 25.02
N SER A 512 -34.48 6.86 24.90
CA SER A 512 -35.33 5.99 24.10
C SER A 512 -36.68 5.77 24.85
N PRO A 513 -37.81 5.87 24.16
CA PRO A 513 -39.11 5.48 24.72
C PRO A 513 -39.24 3.96 24.86
N LEU A 514 -38.31 3.21 24.22
CA LEU A 514 -38.30 1.76 24.17
C LEU A 514 -36.90 1.24 24.60
N PRO A 515 -36.56 1.25 25.92
CA PRO A 515 -35.23 0.96 26.41
C PRO A 515 -34.68 -0.40 26.00
N LYS A 516 -35.49 -1.44 25.99
CA LYS A 516 -35.05 -2.79 25.60
C LYS A 516 -34.84 -2.91 24.10
N PHE A 517 -35.68 -2.30 23.32
CA PHE A 517 -35.53 -2.18 21.88
C PHE A 517 -34.26 -1.39 21.52
N TYR A 518 -34.02 -0.29 22.24
CA TYR A 518 -32.81 0.49 22.10
C TYR A 518 -31.54 -0.33 22.36
N GLU A 519 -31.49 -1.07 23.47
CA GLU A 519 -30.35 -1.91 23.83
C GLU A 519 -30.02 -2.96 22.75
N VAL A 520 -31.04 -3.64 22.21
CA VAL A 520 -30.84 -4.75 21.28
C VAL A 520 -30.65 -4.30 19.85
N VAL A 521 -31.44 -3.32 19.42
CA VAL A 521 -31.44 -2.89 18.00
C VAL A 521 -30.43 -1.77 17.77
N ILE A 522 -30.31 -0.81 18.66
CA ILE A 522 -29.52 0.40 18.43
C ILE A 522 -28.13 0.30 19.02
N GLN A 523 -27.98 -0.07 20.28
CA GLN A 523 -26.65 -0.14 20.91
C GLN A 523 -25.82 -1.34 20.48
N SER A 524 -26.45 -2.46 20.13
CA SER A 524 -25.71 -3.63 19.64
C SER A 524 -25.07 -3.42 18.27
N ASN A 525 -25.45 -2.37 17.58
CA ASN A 525 -24.90 -2.03 16.28
C ASN A 525 -23.74 -1.04 16.46
N GLN A 526 -22.52 -1.51 16.26
CA GLN A 526 -21.27 -0.75 16.42
C GLN A 526 -21.03 0.33 15.33
N LEU A 527 -22.07 0.75 14.61
CA LEU A 527 -22.00 1.87 13.66
C LEU A 527 -21.94 3.22 14.39
N SER A 528 -21.10 3.34 15.41
CA SER A 528 -20.81 4.63 16.03
C SER A 528 -19.78 5.37 15.19
N THR A 529 -20.23 6.31 14.39
CA THR A 529 -19.34 7.31 13.81
C THR A 529 -19.27 8.52 14.73
N PRO A 530 -18.11 9.18 14.88
CA PRO A 530 -17.95 10.31 15.79
C PRO A 530 -18.85 11.51 15.46
N ASP A 531 -19.48 11.55 14.29
CA ASP A 531 -20.12 12.73 13.74
C ASP A 531 -21.61 12.58 13.39
N ASP A 532 -22.34 12.09 14.35
CA ASP A 532 -23.79 11.90 14.22
C ASP A 532 -24.59 13.21 14.16
N ILE A 533 -24.00 14.34 14.53
CA ILE A 533 -24.72 15.63 14.65
C ILE A 533 -25.16 16.14 13.27
N SER A 534 -24.22 16.24 12.32
CA SER A 534 -24.53 16.75 10.99
C SER A 534 -25.56 15.88 10.27
N ARG A 535 -25.42 14.55 10.36
CA ARG A 535 -26.36 13.61 9.77
C ARG A 535 -27.77 13.76 10.37
N ARG A 536 -27.88 13.91 11.66
CA ARG A 536 -29.16 14.16 12.34
C ARG A 536 -29.78 15.48 11.92
N MET A 537 -28.99 16.54 11.77
CA MET A 537 -29.48 17.83 11.28
C MET A 537 -30.08 17.70 9.87
N TYR A 538 -29.39 17.01 8.96
CA TYR A 538 -29.90 16.76 7.61
C TYR A 538 -31.19 15.92 7.61
N LEU A 539 -31.26 14.88 8.43
CA LEU A 539 -32.49 14.10 8.58
C LEU A 539 -33.64 14.95 9.15
N GLN A 540 -33.37 15.81 10.11
CA GLN A 540 -34.37 16.71 10.68
C GLN A 540 -34.92 17.69 9.64
N GLU A 541 -34.06 18.18 8.75
CA GLU A 541 -34.44 19.16 7.73
C GLU A 541 -35.13 18.53 6.51
N TYR A 542 -34.60 17.41 6.02
CA TYR A 542 -35.00 16.86 4.72
C TYR A 542 -35.87 15.60 4.79
N ALA A 543 -35.90 14.89 5.91
CA ALA A 543 -36.67 13.65 6.01
C ALA A 543 -38.18 13.92 6.16
N PRO A 544 -39.05 12.89 5.89
CA PRO A 544 -40.46 12.99 6.19
C PRO A 544 -40.70 13.28 7.68
N PRO A 545 -41.63 14.16 8.03
CA PRO A 545 -41.92 14.45 9.45
C PRO A 545 -42.37 13.24 10.25
N ASP A 546 -43.00 12.25 9.61
CA ASP A 546 -43.46 10.99 10.17
C ASP A 546 -42.48 9.82 9.99
N LEU A 547 -41.21 10.11 9.63
CA LEU A 547 -40.21 9.07 9.35
C LEU A 547 -39.98 8.17 10.56
N TRP A 548 -39.95 8.72 11.78
CA TRP A 548 -39.85 7.93 13.01
C TRP A 548 -40.99 6.90 13.14
N GLU A 549 -42.21 7.37 12.97
CA GLU A 549 -43.41 6.53 13.08
C GLU A 549 -43.39 5.40 12.03
N ARG A 550 -42.94 5.71 10.80
CA ARG A 550 -42.81 4.71 9.72
C ARG A 550 -41.72 3.68 10.00
N VAL A 551 -40.56 4.12 10.46
CA VAL A 551 -39.46 3.21 10.84
C VAL A 551 -39.90 2.31 12.01
N MET A 552 -40.57 2.89 13.00
CA MET A 552 -41.06 2.11 14.13
C MET A 552 -42.22 1.18 13.75
N ALA A 553 -43.05 1.56 12.79
CA ALA A 553 -44.08 0.68 12.24
C ALA A 553 -43.45 -0.54 11.52
N TYR A 554 -42.41 -0.33 10.75
CA TYR A 554 -41.66 -1.44 10.14
C TYR A 554 -41.07 -2.39 11.19
N TRP A 555 -40.39 -1.88 12.21
CA TRP A 555 -39.86 -2.72 13.30
C TRP A 555 -40.99 -3.47 14.03
N LYS A 556 -42.08 -2.78 14.34
CA LYS A 556 -43.22 -3.37 15.02
C LYS A 556 -43.84 -4.50 14.21
N ALA A 557 -43.96 -4.34 12.90
CA ALA A 557 -44.54 -5.33 12.02
C ALA A 557 -43.61 -6.55 11.82
N ASN A 558 -42.30 -6.38 11.85
CA ASN A 558 -41.34 -7.39 11.41
C ASN A 558 -40.36 -7.87 12.50
N LEU A 559 -40.30 -7.22 13.68
CA LEU A 559 -39.30 -7.56 14.70
C LEU A 559 -39.38 -9.02 15.15
N HIS A 560 -40.56 -9.64 15.10
CA HIS A 560 -40.77 -11.05 15.46
C HIS A 560 -39.98 -12.00 14.51
N ASN A 561 -39.67 -11.60 13.28
CA ASN A 561 -38.84 -12.34 12.36
C ASN A 561 -37.34 -12.17 12.64
N PHE A 562 -36.95 -11.11 13.34
CA PHE A 562 -35.57 -10.89 13.78
C PHE A 562 -35.21 -11.65 15.04
N VAL A 563 -36.17 -12.08 15.82
CA VAL A 563 -35.86 -12.80 17.05
C VAL A 563 -35.24 -14.14 16.70
N PRO A 564 -33.97 -14.36 16.97
CA PRO A 564 -33.28 -15.58 16.55
C PRO A 564 -33.89 -16.79 17.31
N LEU A 565 -34.09 -17.87 16.59
CA LEU A 565 -34.51 -19.12 17.20
C LEU A 565 -33.37 -19.67 18.06
N PRO A 566 -33.70 -20.18 19.29
CA PRO A 566 -32.70 -20.76 20.16
C PRO A 566 -32.03 -21.99 19.53
N GLU A 567 -30.72 -22.02 19.52
CA GLU A 567 -29.95 -23.15 19.02
C GLU A 567 -30.08 -24.40 19.92
N ALA A 568 -29.84 -25.57 19.36
CA ALA A 568 -30.05 -26.86 20.02
C ALA A 568 -28.78 -27.39 20.70
N SER A 569 -27.91 -26.59 21.30
CA SER A 569 -26.67 -27.09 21.88
C SER A 569 -26.71 -27.12 23.42
N GLN A 570 -26.02 -28.08 24.04
CA GLN A 570 -25.72 -28.05 25.47
C GLN A 570 -24.79 -26.88 25.76
N ASN A 571 -25.02 -26.14 26.82
CA ASN A 571 -24.25 -24.94 27.22
C ASN A 571 -24.40 -23.71 26.32
N SER A 572 -25.40 -23.65 25.45
CA SER A 572 -25.69 -22.43 24.68
C SER A 572 -26.06 -21.28 25.59
N ASP A 573 -25.51 -20.10 25.32
CA ASP A 573 -25.91 -18.84 25.92
C ASP A 573 -27.10 -18.26 25.15
N TYR A 574 -28.24 -18.17 25.80
CA TYR A 574 -29.47 -17.60 25.24
C TYR A 574 -29.76 -16.17 25.70
N THR A 575 -28.78 -15.48 26.27
CA THR A 575 -28.94 -14.11 26.77
C THR A 575 -29.41 -13.17 25.66
N LYS A 576 -28.79 -13.27 24.48
CA LYS A 576 -29.18 -12.47 23.30
C LYS A 576 -30.61 -12.77 22.84
N ASN A 577 -31.02 -14.05 22.81
CA ASN A 577 -32.37 -14.44 22.42
C ASN A 577 -33.40 -13.87 23.41
N ALA A 578 -33.11 -13.89 24.70
CA ALA A 578 -33.99 -13.32 25.73
C ALA A 578 -34.05 -11.79 25.61
N GLN A 579 -32.96 -11.11 25.31
CA GLN A 579 -32.94 -9.66 25.06
C GLN A 579 -33.84 -9.28 23.88
N TRP A 580 -33.72 -10.00 22.75
CA TRP A 580 -34.58 -9.80 21.58
C TRP A 580 -36.07 -10.03 21.94
N MET A 581 -36.39 -11.08 22.67
CA MET A 581 -37.73 -11.33 23.13
C MET A 581 -38.25 -10.22 24.07
N SER A 582 -37.37 -9.60 24.86
CA SER A 582 -37.71 -8.45 25.69
C SER A 582 -38.03 -7.22 24.85
N ALA A 583 -37.24 -6.97 23.81
CA ALA A 583 -37.50 -5.90 22.85
C ALA A 583 -38.81 -6.12 22.08
N LEU A 584 -39.08 -7.36 21.65
CA LEU A 584 -40.35 -7.72 21.02
C LEU A 584 -41.54 -7.50 21.94
N LYS A 585 -41.44 -7.88 23.24
CA LYS A 585 -42.49 -7.64 24.23
C LYS A 585 -42.81 -6.15 24.39
N GLU A 586 -41.78 -5.31 24.34
CA GLU A 586 -41.91 -3.87 24.48
C GLU A 586 -42.52 -3.22 23.25
N LEU A 587 -42.07 -3.64 22.06
CA LEU A 587 -42.50 -3.03 20.80
C LEU A 587 -43.80 -3.59 20.24
N ALA A 588 -44.00 -4.92 20.30
CA ALA A 588 -45.13 -5.63 19.74
C ALA A 588 -45.63 -6.76 20.69
N PRO A 589 -46.37 -6.41 21.75
CA PRO A 589 -46.77 -7.37 22.80
C PRO A 589 -47.57 -8.58 22.28
N GLU A 590 -48.40 -8.40 21.28
CA GLU A 590 -49.20 -9.48 20.68
C GLU A 590 -48.29 -10.49 19.95
N ASN A 591 -47.34 -10.02 19.17
CA ASN A 591 -46.36 -10.88 18.48
C ASN A 591 -45.48 -11.62 19.49
N TYR A 592 -45.11 -10.96 20.59
CA TYR A 592 -44.39 -11.60 21.68
C TYR A 592 -45.17 -12.75 22.30
N GLN A 593 -46.44 -12.57 22.60
CA GLN A 593 -47.29 -13.63 23.21
C GLN A 593 -47.44 -14.82 22.27
N SER A 594 -47.64 -14.55 20.99
CA SER A 594 -47.70 -15.59 19.95
C SER A 594 -46.40 -16.39 19.89
N LEU A 595 -45.26 -15.72 19.74
CA LEU A 595 -43.94 -16.36 19.65
C LEU A 595 -43.54 -17.07 20.95
N LEU A 596 -43.84 -16.48 22.10
CA LEU A 596 -43.62 -17.12 23.41
C LEU A 596 -44.40 -18.43 23.54
N SER A 597 -45.64 -18.45 23.07
CA SER A 597 -46.46 -19.66 23.07
C SER A 597 -45.88 -20.75 22.19
N GLN A 598 -45.40 -20.40 21.02
CA GLN A 598 -44.68 -21.32 20.14
C GLN A 598 -43.40 -21.86 20.77
N TRP A 599 -42.58 -21.00 21.39
CA TRP A 599 -41.36 -21.41 22.07
C TRP A 599 -41.61 -22.32 23.27
N LYS A 600 -42.68 -22.09 24.04
CA LYS A 600 -43.07 -22.97 25.12
C LYS A 600 -43.33 -24.40 24.66
N VAL A 601 -43.81 -24.58 23.45
CA VAL A 601 -44.02 -25.90 22.84
C VAL A 601 -42.73 -26.44 22.26
N GLN A 602 -42.09 -25.68 21.36
CA GLN A 602 -40.94 -26.13 20.56
C GLN A 602 -39.67 -26.29 21.41
N HIS A 603 -39.49 -25.43 22.40
CA HIS A 603 -38.26 -25.35 23.19
C HIS A 603 -38.43 -25.70 24.66
N LYS A 604 -39.50 -26.44 24.99
CA LYS A 604 -39.85 -26.82 26.38
C LYS A 604 -38.67 -27.39 27.18
N ARG A 605 -37.78 -28.16 26.54
CA ARG A 605 -36.67 -28.85 27.20
C ARG A 605 -35.38 -28.02 27.32
N ARG A 606 -35.36 -26.79 26.84
CA ARG A 606 -34.15 -25.93 26.82
C ARG A 606 -34.07 -25.10 28.10
N SER A 607 -33.56 -25.69 29.17
CA SER A 607 -33.49 -25.06 30.50
C SER A 607 -32.73 -23.73 30.50
N ASN A 608 -31.62 -23.61 29.75
CA ASN A 608 -30.83 -22.38 29.70
C ASN A 608 -31.60 -21.23 29.02
N LEU A 609 -32.38 -21.52 27.97
CA LEU A 609 -33.26 -20.52 27.36
C LEU A 609 -34.25 -19.97 28.39
N TRP A 610 -34.96 -20.86 29.11
CA TRP A 610 -35.97 -20.45 30.09
C TRP A 610 -35.38 -19.74 31.30
N LYS A 611 -34.13 -20.09 31.67
CA LYS A 611 -33.38 -19.37 32.70
C LYS A 611 -33.08 -17.94 32.24
N ALA A 612 -32.59 -17.76 31.00
CA ALA A 612 -32.31 -16.45 30.41
C ALA A 612 -33.62 -15.61 30.31
N MET A 613 -34.70 -16.21 29.82
CA MET A 613 -36.01 -15.57 29.75
C MET A 613 -36.52 -15.14 31.13
N LYS A 614 -36.39 -15.99 32.15
CA LYS A 614 -36.80 -15.70 33.53
C LYS A 614 -35.99 -14.54 34.13
N ASN A 615 -34.69 -14.48 33.86
CA ASN A 615 -33.83 -13.40 34.34
C ASN A 615 -34.29 -12.02 33.86
N LEU A 616 -34.97 -11.95 32.71
CA LEU A 616 -35.55 -10.72 32.14
C LEU A 616 -37.05 -10.56 32.39
N GLY A 617 -37.66 -11.41 33.21
CA GLY A 617 -39.09 -11.33 33.53
C GLY A 617 -40.04 -11.62 32.35
N LEU A 618 -39.63 -12.55 31.47
CA LEU A 618 -40.32 -12.85 30.21
C LEU A 618 -41.12 -14.17 30.22
N THR A 619 -41.29 -14.80 31.33
CA THR A 619 -42.00 -16.11 31.46
C THR A 619 -43.38 -15.94 32.07
#